data_8fe1213c8db7fb88f7eec1d5d6ac916b
#
_entry.id   8fe1213c8db7fb88f7eec1d5d6ac916b
#
_cell.length_a   1.000
_cell.length_b   1.000
_cell.length_c   1.000
_cell.angle_alpha   90.00
_cell.angle_beta   90.00
_cell.angle_gamma   90.00
#
_symmetry.space_group_name_H-M   'P 1'
#
loop_
_entity.id
_entity.type
_entity.pdbx_description
1 polymer ?
#
loop_
_entity_poly.entity_id
_entity_poly.type
_entity_poly.pdbx_seq_one_letter_code
_entity_poly.pdbx_strand_id
1 'polypeptide(L)'
;MTVAENMGFALKIAGVSKEERDKRVLEAAKLLDLEPYLERKPKALSGGQRQRVAMGRAIVREPQVFLMDEPLSNLDAKLRVSTRTQIAALQRRLGITTVYVTHDQIEAMTMGDRVAVLKDGLLQQVDSPRNLYDKPGNAFVAGFIGSPAMNLLEVPVSDGKAHVGHLDIPVPASAGASVIVGVRPEGWEPASEGFEVNVEVVEELGSDAFVYGKPADSHVKFANATDEGATVIVRWDPKNPPKAGDQIKVKAIPTAIHLFHAQTGLRLN
;
A
#
# COMPACT_ATOMS: atom_id res chain seq x y z
N MET A 1 21.64 16.40 26.06
CA MET A 1 21.46 15.00 26.48
C MET A 1 22.12 14.09 25.48
N THR A 2 22.84 13.07 25.94
CA THR A 2 23.36 11.98 25.11
C THR A 2 22.24 11.05 24.66
N VAL A 3 22.53 10.06 23.83
CA VAL A 3 21.58 9.01 23.44
C VAL A 3 21.12 8.23 24.69
N ALA A 4 22.04 7.81 25.53
CA ALA A 4 21.73 7.10 26.78
C ALA A 4 20.80 7.91 27.69
N GLU A 5 21.11 9.18 27.89
CA GLU A 5 20.26 10.10 28.66
C GLU A 5 18.89 10.29 28.06
N ASN A 6 18.78 10.38 26.73
CA ASN A 6 17.50 10.48 26.01
C ASN A 6 16.64 9.23 26.22
N MET A 7 17.23 8.05 26.03
CA MET A 7 16.51 6.78 26.21
C MET A 7 16.06 6.62 27.66
N GLY A 8 16.94 6.88 28.64
CA GLY A 8 16.64 6.72 30.08
C GLY A 8 15.82 7.84 30.70
N PHE A 9 15.49 8.91 29.96
CA PHE A 9 14.86 10.10 30.53
C PHE A 9 13.49 9.82 31.17
N ALA A 10 12.64 9.07 30.51
CA ALA A 10 11.31 8.72 31.05
C ALA A 10 11.42 7.91 32.35
N LEU A 11 12.35 6.97 32.42
CA LEU A 11 12.61 6.17 33.63
C LEU A 11 13.13 7.02 34.75
N LYS A 12 13.97 8.04 34.44
CA LYS A 12 14.47 9.01 35.44
C LYS A 12 13.32 9.80 36.07
N ILE A 13 12.38 10.29 35.26
CA ILE A 13 11.20 11.01 35.77
C ILE A 13 10.29 10.10 36.59
N ALA A 14 10.19 8.81 36.22
CA ALA A 14 9.43 7.81 36.97
C ALA A 14 10.13 7.37 38.29
N GLY A 15 11.28 7.94 38.63
CA GLY A 15 11.99 7.62 39.88
C GLY A 15 12.74 6.28 39.88
N VAL A 16 12.96 5.66 38.72
CA VAL A 16 13.71 4.41 38.59
C VAL A 16 15.17 4.65 38.94
N SER A 17 15.78 3.76 39.73
CA SER A 17 17.16 3.84 40.15
C SER A 17 18.12 3.98 38.96
N LYS A 18 19.29 4.60 39.20
CA LYS A 18 20.29 4.77 38.13
C LYS A 18 20.74 3.42 37.57
N GLU A 19 20.98 2.47 38.41
CA GLU A 19 21.45 1.12 38.05
C GLU A 19 20.46 0.40 37.14
N GLU A 20 19.19 0.35 37.54
CA GLU A 20 18.14 -0.30 36.75
C GLU A 20 17.88 0.45 35.42
N ARG A 21 17.94 1.78 35.44
CA ARG A 21 17.81 2.60 34.24
C ARG A 21 18.92 2.32 33.22
N ASP A 22 20.18 2.31 33.70
CA ASP A 22 21.35 2.07 32.84
C ASP A 22 21.30 0.67 32.25
N LYS A 23 20.84 -0.34 33.01
CA LYS A 23 20.59 -1.70 32.54
C LYS A 23 19.55 -1.73 31.41
N ARG A 24 18.37 -1.16 31.63
CA ARG A 24 17.28 -1.14 30.58
C ARG A 24 17.70 -0.36 29.35
N VAL A 25 18.42 0.75 29.50
CA VAL A 25 18.94 1.51 28.36
C VAL A 25 19.92 0.67 27.55
N LEU A 26 20.84 -0.07 28.22
CA LEU A 26 21.80 -0.92 27.54
C LEU A 26 21.11 -2.09 26.79
N GLU A 27 20.12 -2.72 27.41
CA GLU A 27 19.33 -3.77 26.78
C GLU A 27 18.59 -3.27 25.54
N ALA A 28 17.91 -2.13 25.63
CA ALA A 28 17.24 -1.50 24.49
C ALA A 28 18.24 -1.04 23.41
N ALA A 29 19.42 -0.56 23.80
CA ALA A 29 20.47 -0.17 22.87
C ALA A 29 21.01 -1.36 22.07
N LYS A 30 21.19 -2.53 22.71
CA LYS A 30 21.56 -3.79 22.04
C LYS A 30 20.52 -4.21 21.02
N LEU A 31 19.23 -4.12 21.38
CA LEU A 31 18.12 -4.45 20.48
C LEU A 31 18.08 -3.58 19.21
N LEU A 32 18.60 -2.36 19.32
CA LEU A 32 18.52 -1.31 18.32
C LEU A 32 19.85 -1.01 17.60
N ASP A 33 20.93 -1.74 17.92
CA ASP A 33 22.29 -1.49 17.43
C ASP A 33 22.76 -0.06 17.73
N LEU A 34 22.46 0.45 18.93
CA LEU A 34 22.79 1.80 19.38
C LEU A 34 23.93 1.85 20.41
N GLU A 35 24.47 0.71 20.83
CA GLU A 35 25.55 0.65 21.85
C GLU A 35 26.73 1.58 21.51
N PRO A 36 27.27 1.62 20.27
CA PRO A 36 28.40 2.49 19.92
C PRO A 36 28.08 3.98 19.94
N TYR A 37 26.81 4.32 20.09
CA TYR A 37 26.31 5.70 19.98
C TYR A 37 25.77 6.27 21.29
N LEU A 38 25.76 5.49 22.38
CA LEU A 38 25.15 5.88 23.67
C LEU A 38 25.67 7.21 24.21
N GLU A 39 26.97 7.48 24.06
CA GLU A 39 27.61 8.71 24.51
C GLU A 39 27.48 9.87 23.52
N ARG A 40 26.99 9.65 22.34
CA ARG A 40 26.80 10.72 21.35
C ARG A 40 25.54 11.53 21.61
N LYS A 41 25.54 12.76 21.12
CA LYS A 41 24.31 13.59 21.06
C LYS A 41 23.50 13.26 19.81
N PRO A 42 22.15 13.30 19.83
CA PRO A 42 21.29 12.99 18.69
C PRO A 42 21.59 13.77 17.42
N LYS A 43 22.12 15.01 17.54
CA LYS A 43 22.53 15.83 16.39
C LYS A 43 23.69 15.24 15.58
N ALA A 44 24.47 14.35 16.18
CA ALA A 44 25.60 13.68 15.54
C ALA A 44 25.23 12.31 14.95
N LEU A 45 23.93 12.00 14.82
CA LEU A 45 23.40 10.75 14.33
C LEU A 45 22.77 10.92 12.93
N SER A 46 22.76 9.84 12.14
CA SER A 46 21.97 9.77 10.90
C SER A 46 20.46 9.78 11.20
N GLY A 47 19.63 10.02 10.17
CA GLY A 47 18.17 9.98 10.30
C GLY A 47 17.67 8.67 10.90
N GLY A 48 18.10 7.52 10.38
CA GLY A 48 17.72 6.20 10.89
C GLY A 48 18.22 5.91 12.29
N GLN A 49 19.42 6.43 12.67
CA GLN A 49 19.90 6.31 14.04
C GLN A 49 19.05 7.15 15.00
N ARG A 50 18.65 8.37 14.63
CA ARG A 50 17.72 9.18 15.43
C ARG A 50 16.37 8.48 15.61
N GLN A 51 15.86 7.86 14.56
CA GLN A 51 14.62 7.08 14.60
C GLN A 51 14.73 5.93 15.60
N ARG A 52 15.83 5.16 15.56
CA ARG A 52 16.10 4.09 16.54
C ARG A 52 16.20 4.61 17.98
N VAL A 53 16.78 5.80 18.20
CA VAL A 53 16.78 6.44 19.54
C VAL A 53 15.36 6.75 20.00
N ALA A 54 14.49 7.27 19.11
CA ALA A 54 13.09 7.52 19.44
C ALA A 54 12.35 6.21 19.83
N MET A 55 12.60 5.12 19.11
CA MET A 55 12.08 3.78 19.47
C MET A 55 12.64 3.30 20.81
N GLY A 56 13.94 3.49 21.08
CA GLY A 56 14.57 3.12 22.34
C GLY A 56 13.95 3.83 23.54
N ARG A 57 13.56 5.09 23.39
CA ARG A 57 12.83 5.85 24.42
C ARG A 57 11.48 5.23 24.78
N ALA A 58 10.82 4.58 23.80
CA ALA A 58 9.56 3.86 24.03
C ALA A 58 9.80 2.47 24.62
N ILE A 59 10.78 1.72 24.11
CA ILE A 59 11.09 0.34 24.51
C ILE A 59 11.50 0.24 25.98
N VAL A 60 12.35 1.15 26.47
CA VAL A 60 12.82 1.13 27.86
C VAL A 60 11.71 1.21 28.91
N ARG A 61 10.52 1.65 28.50
CA ARG A 61 9.32 1.73 29.35
C ARG A 61 8.55 0.41 29.45
N GLU A 62 8.95 -0.60 28.67
CA GLU A 62 8.27 -1.90 28.59
C GLU A 62 6.75 -1.76 28.36
N PRO A 63 6.32 -1.07 27.29
CA PRO A 63 4.91 -0.78 27.06
C PRO A 63 4.15 -2.03 26.67
N GLN A 64 2.85 -2.08 26.96
CA GLN A 64 1.95 -3.14 26.49
C GLN A 64 1.54 -2.95 25.04
N VAL A 65 1.63 -1.72 24.51
CA VAL A 65 1.32 -1.37 23.12
C VAL A 65 2.24 -0.25 22.64
N PHE A 66 2.69 -0.35 21.38
CA PHE A 66 3.36 0.75 20.67
C PHE A 66 2.38 1.52 19.79
N LEU A 67 2.48 2.84 19.84
CA LEU A 67 1.79 3.73 18.91
C LEU A 67 2.85 4.44 18.07
N MET A 68 2.85 4.20 16.76
CA MET A 68 3.78 4.79 15.82
C MET A 68 3.00 5.61 14.79
N ASP A 69 3.22 6.92 14.79
CA ASP A 69 2.57 7.85 13.89
C ASP A 69 3.58 8.29 12.83
N GLU A 70 3.41 7.80 11.59
CA GLU A 70 4.25 8.07 10.42
C GLU A 70 5.77 8.05 10.69
N PRO A 71 6.33 7.00 11.30
CA PRO A 71 7.71 7.03 11.79
C PRO A 71 8.76 7.13 10.67
N LEU A 72 8.41 6.85 9.41
CA LEU A 72 9.35 6.84 8.29
C LEU A 72 9.16 8.01 7.31
N SER A 73 8.19 8.90 7.53
CA SER A 73 7.81 9.99 6.61
C SER A 73 8.98 10.94 6.28
N ASN A 74 9.88 11.19 7.24
CA ASN A 74 11.01 12.11 7.11
C ASN A 74 12.32 11.47 6.63
N LEU A 75 12.28 10.23 6.12
CA LEU A 75 13.46 9.51 5.64
C LEU A 75 13.51 9.51 4.10
N ASP A 76 14.72 9.58 3.55
CA ASP A 76 14.94 9.34 2.13
C ASP A 76 14.57 7.90 1.73
N ALA A 77 14.33 7.65 0.43
CA ALA A 77 13.82 6.38 -0.07
C ALA A 77 14.70 5.17 0.31
N LYS A 78 16.02 5.30 0.20
CA LYS A 78 16.95 4.20 0.51
C LYS A 78 16.95 3.88 2.01
N LEU A 79 16.97 4.91 2.85
CA LEU A 79 16.96 4.76 4.30
C LEU A 79 15.59 4.25 4.78
N ARG A 80 14.49 4.67 4.13
CA ARG A 80 13.12 4.19 4.42
C ARG A 80 13.01 2.67 4.25
N VAL A 81 13.50 2.11 3.13
CA VAL A 81 13.49 0.66 2.89
C VAL A 81 14.25 -0.10 3.98
N SER A 82 15.47 0.32 4.30
CA SER A 82 16.28 -0.37 5.32
C SER A 82 15.68 -0.25 6.72
N THR A 83 15.18 0.93 7.09
CA THR A 83 14.57 1.16 8.41
C THR A 83 13.25 0.41 8.56
N ARG A 84 12.42 0.34 7.51
CA ARG A 84 11.18 -0.47 7.47
C ARG A 84 11.47 -1.93 7.82
N THR A 85 12.46 -2.54 7.16
CA THR A 85 12.85 -3.93 7.43
C THR A 85 13.33 -4.13 8.87
N GLN A 86 14.10 -3.17 9.40
CA GLN A 86 14.58 -3.20 10.80
C GLN A 86 13.44 -3.09 11.81
N ILE A 87 12.46 -2.18 11.58
CA ILE A 87 11.30 -2.03 12.45
C ILE A 87 10.45 -3.31 12.44
N ALA A 88 10.18 -3.89 11.26
CA ALA A 88 9.42 -5.13 11.15
C ALA A 88 10.11 -6.29 11.90
N ALA A 89 11.43 -6.42 11.78
CA ALA A 89 12.20 -7.44 12.51
C ALA A 89 12.17 -7.20 14.02
N LEU A 90 12.29 -5.94 14.45
CA LEU A 90 12.24 -5.56 15.84
C LEU A 90 10.88 -5.84 16.47
N GLN A 91 9.79 -5.46 15.79
CA GLN A 91 8.42 -5.68 16.25
C GLN A 91 8.16 -7.19 16.48
N ARG A 92 8.57 -8.05 15.53
CA ARG A 92 8.46 -9.51 15.69
C ARG A 92 9.26 -10.02 16.90
N ARG A 93 10.47 -9.50 17.11
CA ARG A 93 11.33 -9.90 18.24
C ARG A 93 10.77 -9.48 19.59
N LEU A 94 10.15 -8.30 19.66
CA LEU A 94 9.55 -7.78 20.89
C LEU A 94 8.19 -8.45 21.21
N GLY A 95 7.43 -8.88 20.19
CA GLY A 95 6.11 -9.48 20.38
C GLY A 95 5.05 -8.53 20.96
N ILE A 96 5.30 -7.21 20.90
CA ILE A 96 4.41 -6.19 21.46
C ILE A 96 3.43 -5.72 20.40
N THR A 97 2.15 -5.65 20.75
CA THR A 97 1.11 -5.09 19.88
C THR A 97 1.48 -3.68 19.44
N THR A 98 1.48 -3.44 18.15
CA THR A 98 1.87 -2.16 17.57
C THR A 98 0.75 -1.61 16.69
N VAL A 99 0.33 -0.37 16.95
CA VAL A 99 -0.52 0.41 16.04
C VAL A 99 0.40 1.33 15.25
N TYR A 100 0.42 1.15 13.94
CA TYR A 100 1.29 1.88 13.03
C TYR A 100 0.45 2.68 12.04
N VAL A 101 0.56 4.00 12.09
CA VAL A 101 -0.12 4.89 11.15
C VAL A 101 0.85 5.27 10.03
N THR A 102 0.39 5.16 8.80
CA THR A 102 1.16 5.54 7.60
C THR A 102 0.24 5.92 6.46
N HIS A 103 0.70 6.78 5.56
CA HIS A 103 0.11 7.02 4.25
C HIS A 103 0.82 6.24 3.14
N ASP A 104 1.91 5.52 3.45
CA ASP A 104 2.65 4.68 2.50
C ASP A 104 2.06 3.27 2.48
N GLN A 105 1.46 2.91 1.34
CA GLN A 105 0.85 1.59 1.15
C GLN A 105 1.87 0.45 1.30
N ILE A 106 3.12 0.67 0.84
CA ILE A 106 4.16 -0.37 0.90
C ILE A 106 4.50 -0.67 2.37
N GLU A 107 4.52 0.35 3.23
CA GLU A 107 4.70 0.16 4.67
C GLU A 107 3.56 -0.67 5.25
N ALA A 108 2.31 -0.25 5.01
CA ALA A 108 1.13 -0.95 5.51
C ALA A 108 1.09 -2.42 5.06
N MET A 109 1.32 -2.66 3.77
CA MET A 109 1.24 -4.00 3.15
C MET A 109 2.39 -4.94 3.54
N THR A 110 3.54 -4.39 3.95
CA THR A 110 4.74 -5.22 4.26
C THR A 110 4.99 -5.41 5.75
N MET A 111 4.44 -4.54 6.60
CA MET A 111 4.70 -4.57 8.04
C MET A 111 3.49 -5.01 8.86
N GLY A 112 2.27 -4.72 8.39
CA GLY A 112 1.05 -5.00 9.14
C GLY A 112 0.62 -6.47 9.05
N ASP A 113 0.24 -7.07 10.16
CA ASP A 113 -0.51 -8.34 10.19
C ASP A 113 -1.96 -8.11 9.76
N ARG A 114 -2.49 -6.95 10.13
CA ARG A 114 -3.80 -6.43 9.70
C ARG A 114 -3.66 -4.97 9.34
N VAL A 115 -4.37 -4.56 8.30
CA VAL A 115 -4.41 -3.17 7.84
C VAL A 115 -5.84 -2.66 7.88
N ALA A 116 -6.04 -1.49 8.48
CA ALA A 116 -7.29 -0.75 8.47
C ALA A 116 -7.21 0.38 7.44
N VAL A 117 -8.07 0.34 6.44
CA VAL A 117 -8.19 1.39 5.42
C VAL A 117 -9.29 2.37 5.85
N LEU A 118 -8.93 3.65 5.97
CA LEU A 118 -9.85 4.73 6.34
C LEU A 118 -10.05 5.70 5.18
N LYS A 119 -11.25 6.24 5.07
CA LYS A 119 -11.59 7.35 4.17
C LYS A 119 -12.50 8.32 4.91
N ASP A 120 -12.14 9.60 4.93
CA ASP A 120 -12.95 10.66 5.55
C ASP A 120 -13.36 10.34 7.00
N GLY A 121 -12.44 9.72 7.77
CA GLY A 121 -12.67 9.29 9.16
C GLY A 121 -13.50 8.01 9.31
N LEU A 122 -13.97 7.41 8.22
CA LEU A 122 -14.77 6.18 8.23
C LEU A 122 -13.92 4.98 7.85
N LEU A 123 -14.08 3.89 8.61
CA LEU A 123 -13.45 2.62 8.33
C LEU A 123 -14.06 1.97 7.08
N GLN A 124 -13.24 1.70 6.08
CA GLN A 124 -13.65 1.06 4.83
C GLN A 124 -13.50 -0.46 4.87
N GLN A 125 -12.37 -0.94 5.36
CA GLN A 125 -12.09 -2.37 5.50
C GLN A 125 -10.94 -2.59 6.48
N VAL A 126 -10.98 -3.69 7.23
CA VAL A 126 -9.85 -4.20 8.03
C VAL A 126 -9.62 -5.66 7.68
N ASP A 127 -8.43 -5.98 7.17
CA ASP A 127 -8.08 -7.36 6.83
C ASP A 127 -6.54 -7.53 6.79
N SER A 128 -6.10 -8.74 6.49
CA SER A 128 -4.72 -8.98 6.13
C SER A 128 -4.35 -8.21 4.85
N PRO A 129 -3.08 -7.78 4.68
CA PRO A 129 -2.63 -7.13 3.45
C PRO A 129 -3.05 -7.89 2.19
N ARG A 130 -2.88 -9.21 2.20
CA ARG A 130 -3.23 -10.08 1.07
C ARG A 130 -4.72 -10.01 0.73
N ASN A 131 -5.60 -10.08 1.72
CA ASN A 131 -7.03 -10.01 1.50
C ASN A 131 -7.50 -8.63 1.01
N LEU A 132 -6.90 -7.54 1.52
CA LEU A 132 -7.19 -6.18 1.01
C LEU A 132 -6.87 -6.05 -0.49
N TYR A 133 -5.81 -6.71 -0.93
CA TYR A 133 -5.41 -6.73 -2.32
C TYR A 133 -6.31 -7.64 -3.18
N ASP A 134 -6.50 -8.90 -2.75
CA ASP A 134 -7.21 -9.92 -3.52
C ASP A 134 -8.74 -9.80 -3.41
N LYS A 135 -9.25 -9.29 -2.27
CA LYS A 135 -10.69 -9.23 -1.96
C LYS A 135 -11.09 -7.87 -1.39
N PRO A 136 -10.86 -6.78 -2.13
CA PRO A 136 -11.31 -5.47 -1.65
C PRO A 136 -12.82 -5.45 -1.49
N GLY A 137 -13.30 -4.94 -0.35
CA GLY A 137 -14.72 -4.91 0.00
C GLY A 137 -15.53 -3.84 -0.75
N ASN A 138 -14.85 -2.85 -1.31
CA ASN A 138 -15.48 -1.81 -2.12
C ASN A 138 -14.50 -1.23 -3.15
N ALA A 139 -15.03 -0.46 -4.10
CA ALA A 139 -14.28 0.16 -5.19
C ALA A 139 -13.21 1.13 -4.69
N PHE A 140 -13.45 1.82 -3.55
CA PHE A 140 -12.45 2.71 -2.97
C PHE A 140 -11.21 1.92 -2.50
N VAL A 141 -11.40 0.85 -1.73
CA VAL A 141 -10.28 -0.01 -1.29
C VAL A 141 -9.56 -0.62 -2.48
N ALA A 142 -10.30 -1.05 -3.52
CA ALA A 142 -9.74 -1.61 -4.74
C ALA A 142 -8.82 -0.63 -5.49
N GLY A 143 -9.25 0.63 -5.62
CA GLY A 143 -8.46 1.68 -6.27
C GLY A 143 -7.37 2.27 -5.37
N PHE A 144 -7.53 2.17 -4.03
CA PHE A 144 -6.55 2.70 -3.08
C PHE A 144 -5.39 1.71 -2.84
N ILE A 145 -5.67 0.39 -2.77
CA ILE A 145 -4.66 -0.64 -2.48
C ILE A 145 -4.07 -1.19 -3.77
N GLY A 146 -2.76 -1.01 -3.91
CA GLY A 146 -1.94 -1.46 -5.05
C GLY A 146 -1.25 -0.30 -5.77
N SER A 147 -0.07 -0.56 -6.30
CA SER A 147 0.71 0.40 -7.09
C SER A 147 1.32 -0.35 -8.29
N PRO A 148 0.82 -0.07 -9.50
CA PRO A 148 -0.29 0.82 -9.85
C PRO A 148 -1.66 0.38 -9.31
N ALA A 149 -2.63 1.32 -9.30
CA ALA A 149 -4.00 1.08 -8.83
C ALA A 149 -4.79 0.12 -9.74
N MET A 150 -5.89 -0.45 -9.22
CA MET A 150 -6.84 -1.24 -10.01
C MET A 150 -7.55 -0.35 -11.04
N ASN A 151 -7.68 -0.82 -12.28
CA ASN A 151 -8.56 -0.20 -13.27
C ASN A 151 -10.02 -0.41 -12.85
N LEU A 152 -10.79 0.65 -12.72
CA LEU A 152 -12.20 0.62 -12.31
C LEU A 152 -13.06 1.19 -13.43
N LEU A 153 -13.60 0.31 -14.26
CA LEU A 153 -14.38 0.65 -15.45
C LEU A 153 -15.87 0.62 -15.12
N GLU A 154 -16.58 1.73 -15.23
CA GLU A 154 -18.03 1.75 -15.11
C GLU A 154 -18.64 1.44 -16.47
N VAL A 155 -19.37 0.33 -16.57
CA VAL A 155 -19.97 -0.16 -17.78
C VAL A 155 -21.46 -0.45 -17.59
N PRO A 156 -22.29 -0.26 -18.64
CA PRO A 156 -23.70 -0.58 -18.58
C PRO A 156 -23.91 -2.11 -18.48
N VAL A 157 -25.03 -2.47 -17.86
CA VAL A 157 -25.50 -3.86 -17.78
C VAL A 157 -26.64 -4.05 -18.76
N SER A 158 -26.54 -5.05 -19.65
CA SER A 158 -27.63 -5.50 -20.55
C SER A 158 -27.73 -7.01 -20.50
N ASP A 159 -28.94 -7.54 -20.48
CA ASP A 159 -29.23 -8.98 -20.45
C ASP A 159 -28.48 -9.76 -19.32
N GLY A 160 -28.31 -9.10 -18.15
CA GLY A 160 -27.59 -9.67 -17.00
C GLY A 160 -26.06 -9.79 -17.19
N LYS A 161 -25.49 -9.03 -18.10
CA LYS A 161 -24.07 -9.00 -18.40
C LYS A 161 -23.53 -7.59 -18.47
N ALA A 162 -22.28 -7.43 -18.06
CA ALA A 162 -21.46 -6.25 -18.31
C ALA A 162 -20.51 -6.55 -19.49
N HIS A 163 -20.31 -5.59 -20.36
CA HIS A 163 -19.49 -5.75 -21.56
C HIS A 163 -18.21 -4.92 -21.44
N VAL A 164 -17.06 -5.59 -21.53
CA VAL A 164 -15.74 -4.93 -21.57
C VAL A 164 -15.01 -5.41 -22.83
N GLY A 165 -15.00 -4.58 -23.85
CA GLY A 165 -14.58 -5.01 -25.19
C GLY A 165 -15.48 -6.16 -25.69
N HIS A 166 -14.86 -7.28 -26.05
CA HIS A 166 -15.56 -8.50 -26.46
C HIS A 166 -15.88 -9.47 -25.30
N LEU A 167 -15.59 -9.08 -24.07
CA LEU A 167 -15.81 -9.94 -22.90
C LEU A 167 -17.17 -9.68 -22.27
N ASP A 168 -18.01 -10.72 -22.26
CA ASP A 168 -19.29 -10.75 -21.56
C ASP A 168 -19.09 -11.25 -20.12
N ILE A 169 -19.30 -10.37 -19.16
CA ILE A 169 -19.14 -10.67 -17.74
C ILE A 169 -20.52 -10.84 -17.11
N PRO A 170 -20.91 -12.04 -16.68
CA PRO A 170 -22.17 -12.22 -15.95
C PRO A 170 -22.18 -11.38 -14.67
N VAL A 171 -23.27 -10.66 -14.43
CA VAL A 171 -23.43 -9.84 -13.22
C VAL A 171 -24.65 -10.28 -12.43
N PRO A 172 -24.62 -10.18 -11.08
CA PRO A 172 -25.79 -10.50 -10.26
C PRO A 172 -26.92 -9.50 -10.52
N ALA A 173 -28.16 -9.91 -10.32
CA ALA A 173 -29.34 -9.04 -10.49
C ALA A 173 -29.29 -7.76 -9.62
N SER A 174 -28.52 -7.78 -8.54
CA SER A 174 -28.30 -6.63 -7.66
C SER A 174 -27.37 -5.56 -8.25
N ALA A 175 -26.74 -5.78 -9.40
CA ALA A 175 -25.80 -4.84 -10.01
C ALA A 175 -26.48 -3.53 -10.50
N GLY A 176 -27.79 -3.59 -10.83
CA GLY A 176 -28.51 -2.44 -11.36
C GLY A 176 -28.25 -2.22 -12.85
N ALA A 177 -28.40 -0.96 -13.31
CA ALA A 177 -28.25 -0.57 -14.72
C ALA A 177 -26.77 -0.43 -15.17
N SER A 178 -25.85 -0.25 -14.22
CA SER A 178 -24.41 -0.20 -14.47
C SER A 178 -23.65 -0.90 -13.34
N VAL A 179 -22.44 -1.34 -13.63
CA VAL A 179 -21.54 -2.00 -12.68
C VAL A 179 -20.12 -1.46 -12.86
N ILE A 180 -19.35 -1.42 -11.77
CA ILE A 180 -17.92 -1.15 -11.87
C ILE A 180 -17.20 -2.50 -12.02
N VAL A 181 -16.51 -2.67 -13.13
CA VAL A 181 -15.62 -3.79 -13.40
C VAL A 181 -14.21 -3.38 -13.00
N GLY A 182 -13.66 -4.06 -11.99
CA GLY A 182 -12.30 -3.85 -11.51
C GLY A 182 -11.35 -4.90 -12.06
N VAL A 183 -10.24 -4.46 -12.66
CA VAL A 183 -9.18 -5.34 -13.15
C VAL A 183 -7.83 -4.73 -12.77
N ARG A 184 -6.99 -5.48 -12.07
CA ARG A 184 -5.64 -5.01 -11.76
C ARG A 184 -4.75 -4.99 -13.00
N PRO A 185 -3.66 -4.21 -13.02
CA PRO A 185 -2.76 -4.16 -14.19
C PRO A 185 -2.26 -5.53 -14.66
N GLU A 186 -1.98 -6.45 -13.75
CA GLU A 186 -1.57 -7.83 -14.04
C GLU A 186 -2.73 -8.76 -14.39
N GLY A 187 -3.96 -8.31 -14.23
CA GLY A 187 -5.17 -9.05 -14.61
C GLY A 187 -5.56 -8.92 -16.09
N TRP A 188 -4.75 -8.21 -16.86
CA TRP A 188 -4.89 -8.11 -18.31
C TRP A 188 -3.86 -8.97 -19.03
N GLU A 189 -4.24 -9.56 -20.16
CA GLU A 189 -3.32 -10.24 -21.05
C GLU A 189 -3.49 -9.76 -22.50
N PRO A 190 -2.41 -9.70 -23.31
CA PRO A 190 -2.49 -9.38 -24.72
C PRO A 190 -3.43 -10.34 -25.45
N ALA A 191 -4.20 -9.83 -26.41
CA ALA A 191 -5.17 -10.62 -27.18
C ALA A 191 -5.24 -10.12 -28.63
N SER A 192 -5.71 -11.00 -29.53
CA SER A 192 -6.03 -10.62 -30.93
C SER A 192 -7.34 -9.85 -30.99
N GLU A 193 -8.26 -10.14 -30.08
CA GLU A 193 -9.56 -9.49 -29.94
C GLU A 193 -9.77 -9.16 -28.47
N GLY A 194 -10.37 -7.99 -28.14
CA GLY A 194 -10.56 -7.60 -26.76
C GLY A 194 -10.80 -6.12 -26.59
N PHE A 195 -10.44 -5.63 -25.42
CA PHE A 195 -10.53 -4.24 -25.05
C PHE A 195 -9.37 -3.46 -25.70
N GLU A 196 -9.70 -2.46 -26.51
CA GLU A 196 -8.71 -1.69 -27.24
C GLU A 196 -8.23 -0.49 -26.42
N VAL A 197 -6.91 -0.33 -26.33
CA VAL A 197 -6.24 0.73 -25.59
C VAL A 197 -5.24 1.45 -26.50
N ASN A 198 -5.40 2.76 -26.61
CA ASN A 198 -4.43 3.63 -27.28
C ASN A 198 -3.32 3.98 -26.29
N VAL A 199 -2.11 3.53 -26.55
CA VAL A 199 -0.95 3.69 -25.67
C VAL A 199 -0.49 5.15 -25.66
N GLU A 200 -0.45 5.75 -24.45
CA GLU A 200 0.06 7.09 -24.25
C GLU A 200 1.49 7.09 -23.68
N VAL A 201 1.74 6.25 -22.68
CA VAL A 201 3.04 6.17 -21.99
C VAL A 201 3.37 4.70 -21.67
N VAL A 202 4.63 4.36 -21.73
CA VAL A 202 5.16 3.08 -21.23
C VAL A 202 6.23 3.36 -20.19
N GLU A 203 6.04 2.84 -19.00
CA GLU A 203 7.03 2.86 -17.92
C GLU A 203 7.79 1.54 -17.90
N GLU A 204 9.08 1.59 -18.20
CA GLU A 204 9.96 0.43 -18.15
C GLU A 204 10.78 0.46 -16.85
N LEU A 205 10.48 -0.43 -15.91
CA LEU A 205 11.13 -0.53 -14.60
C LEU A 205 12.19 -1.65 -14.54
N GLY A 206 12.60 -2.16 -15.68
CA GLY A 206 13.58 -3.23 -15.81
C GLY A 206 12.98 -4.62 -15.65
N SER A 207 12.45 -4.98 -14.48
CA SER A 207 11.77 -6.26 -14.25
C SER A 207 10.30 -6.27 -14.71
N ASP A 208 9.69 -5.11 -14.81
CA ASP A 208 8.28 -4.91 -15.17
C ASP A 208 8.14 -3.75 -16.16
N ALA A 209 7.13 -3.79 -16.99
CA ALA A 209 6.68 -2.67 -17.79
C ALA A 209 5.19 -2.42 -17.54
N PHE A 210 4.81 -1.15 -17.45
CA PHE A 210 3.42 -0.73 -17.34
C PHE A 210 3.05 0.16 -18.52
N VAL A 211 1.98 -0.21 -19.20
CA VAL A 211 1.41 0.54 -20.31
C VAL A 211 0.27 1.39 -19.76
N TYR A 212 0.35 2.68 -19.98
CA TYR A 212 -0.71 3.65 -19.68
C TYR A 212 -1.34 4.10 -20.99
N GLY A 213 -2.65 4.05 -21.06
CA GLY A 213 -3.35 4.44 -22.29
C GLY A 213 -4.82 4.73 -22.07
N LYS A 214 -5.46 5.24 -23.08
CA LYS A 214 -6.91 5.52 -23.10
C LYS A 214 -7.67 4.42 -23.80
N PRO A 215 -8.89 4.07 -23.32
CA PRO A 215 -9.79 3.24 -24.09
C PRO A 215 -9.98 3.81 -25.50
N ALA A 216 -9.98 2.97 -26.52
CA ALA A 216 -10.36 3.40 -27.86
C ALA A 216 -11.86 3.71 -27.94
N ASP A 217 -12.67 3.03 -27.10
CA ASP A 217 -14.10 3.31 -26.96
C ASP A 217 -14.31 4.45 -25.93
N SER A 218 -14.79 5.59 -26.41
CA SER A 218 -15.10 6.79 -25.63
C SER A 218 -16.31 6.62 -24.67
N HIS A 219 -17.08 5.54 -24.80
CA HIS A 219 -18.23 5.27 -23.93
C HIS A 219 -17.84 4.63 -22.60
N VAL A 220 -16.62 4.11 -22.49
CA VAL A 220 -16.10 3.55 -21.23
C VAL A 220 -15.81 4.69 -20.26
N LYS A 221 -16.51 4.68 -19.12
CA LYS A 221 -16.28 5.60 -18.02
C LYS A 221 -15.39 4.94 -16.97
N PHE A 222 -14.73 5.77 -16.18
CA PHE A 222 -13.95 5.29 -15.04
C PHE A 222 -14.58 5.79 -13.76
N ALA A 223 -14.75 4.90 -12.80
CA ALA A 223 -15.33 5.23 -11.50
C ALA A 223 -14.48 6.22 -10.69
N ASN A 224 -13.18 6.31 -11.00
CA ASN A 224 -12.21 7.17 -10.32
C ASN A 224 -11.61 8.24 -11.26
N ALA A 225 -12.27 8.58 -12.36
CA ALA A 225 -11.76 9.60 -13.28
C ALA A 225 -11.61 10.94 -12.56
N THR A 226 -10.40 11.48 -12.57
CA THR A 226 -10.12 12.88 -12.30
C THR A 226 -10.34 13.67 -13.60
N ASP A 227 -10.41 15.01 -13.53
CA ASP A 227 -10.63 15.90 -14.70
C ASP A 227 -9.56 15.73 -15.82
N GLU A 228 -8.44 15.06 -15.54
CA GLU A 228 -7.35 14.82 -16.50
C GLU A 228 -7.54 13.60 -17.42
N GLY A 229 -8.64 12.87 -17.24
CA GLY A 229 -9.01 11.75 -18.09
C GLY A 229 -8.69 10.39 -17.49
N ALA A 230 -9.40 9.42 -18.05
CA ALA A 230 -9.37 8.04 -17.61
C ALA A 230 -8.23 7.28 -18.28
N THR A 231 -7.36 6.68 -17.48
CA THR A 231 -6.21 5.91 -17.96
C THR A 231 -6.35 4.45 -17.57
N VAL A 232 -6.22 3.55 -18.56
CA VAL A 232 -6.07 2.10 -18.35
C VAL A 232 -4.60 1.81 -18.10
N ILE A 233 -4.32 0.99 -17.09
CA ILE A 233 -2.98 0.54 -16.77
C ILE A 233 -2.90 -0.97 -16.98
N VAL A 234 -1.98 -1.40 -17.82
CA VAL A 234 -1.75 -2.81 -18.15
C VAL A 234 -0.30 -3.16 -17.82
N ARG A 235 -0.09 -4.22 -17.06
CA ARG A 235 1.24 -4.79 -16.90
C ARG A 235 1.62 -5.54 -18.18
N TRP A 236 2.84 -5.29 -18.69
CA TRP A 236 3.30 -5.85 -19.96
C TRP A 236 4.63 -6.58 -19.80
N ASP A 237 4.95 -7.42 -20.79
CA ASP A 237 6.28 -8.06 -20.84
C ASP A 237 7.36 -6.98 -21.09
N PRO A 238 8.30 -6.77 -20.17
CA PRO A 238 9.33 -5.75 -20.31
C PRO A 238 10.32 -6.03 -21.46
N LYS A 239 10.32 -7.25 -22.01
CA LYS A 239 11.19 -7.61 -23.14
C LYS A 239 10.66 -7.12 -24.48
N ASN A 240 9.36 -6.88 -24.58
CA ASN A 240 8.73 -6.44 -25.82
C ASN A 240 7.55 -5.49 -25.53
N PRO A 241 7.79 -4.32 -24.91
CA PRO A 241 6.74 -3.37 -24.63
C PRO A 241 6.26 -2.69 -25.92
N PRO A 242 4.97 -2.28 -26.01
CA PRO A 242 4.48 -1.44 -27.08
C PRO A 242 5.09 -0.03 -27.00
N LYS A 243 4.89 0.77 -28.01
CA LYS A 243 5.36 2.16 -28.03
C LYS A 243 4.19 3.13 -27.83
N ALA A 244 4.50 4.33 -27.34
CA ALA A 244 3.54 5.42 -27.33
C ALA A 244 3.01 5.66 -28.75
N GLY A 245 1.69 5.75 -28.90
CA GLY A 245 0.97 5.85 -30.17
C GLY A 245 0.50 4.51 -30.74
N ASP A 246 0.96 3.38 -30.23
CA ASP A 246 0.44 2.07 -30.63
C ASP A 246 -0.98 1.88 -30.10
N GLN A 247 -1.76 1.03 -30.80
CA GLN A 247 -3.02 0.51 -30.31
C GLN A 247 -2.83 -0.96 -29.92
N ILE A 248 -3.12 -1.27 -28.66
CA ILE A 248 -3.05 -2.64 -28.14
C ILE A 248 -4.45 -3.19 -27.87
N LYS A 249 -4.58 -4.51 -27.94
CA LYS A 249 -5.78 -5.24 -27.54
C LYS A 249 -5.46 -6.12 -26.36
N VAL A 250 -6.30 -6.02 -25.32
CA VAL A 250 -6.15 -6.80 -24.10
C VAL A 250 -7.46 -7.44 -23.70
N LYS A 251 -7.40 -8.57 -23.02
CA LYS A 251 -8.56 -9.20 -22.40
C LYS A 251 -8.33 -9.37 -20.91
N ALA A 252 -9.37 -9.20 -20.12
CA ALA A 252 -9.30 -9.46 -18.69
C ALA A 252 -9.27 -10.97 -18.43
N ILE A 253 -8.38 -11.41 -17.54
CA ILE A 253 -8.35 -12.79 -17.04
C ILE A 253 -9.61 -13.00 -16.18
N PRO A 254 -10.49 -13.98 -16.48
CA PRO A 254 -11.78 -14.10 -15.81
C PRO A 254 -11.71 -14.19 -14.28
N THR A 255 -10.68 -14.84 -13.75
CA THR A 255 -10.44 -14.98 -12.30
C THR A 255 -9.88 -13.72 -11.62
N ALA A 256 -9.47 -12.73 -12.41
CA ALA A 256 -8.94 -11.46 -11.93
C ALA A 256 -9.98 -10.32 -11.99
N ILE A 257 -11.24 -10.64 -12.33
CA ILE A 257 -12.31 -9.67 -12.44
C ILE A 257 -12.98 -9.47 -11.08
N HIS A 258 -13.09 -8.21 -10.68
CA HIS A 258 -13.83 -7.77 -9.51
C HIS A 258 -15.06 -6.97 -9.95
N LEU A 259 -16.19 -7.19 -9.29
CA LEU A 259 -17.43 -6.46 -9.58
C LEU A 259 -17.84 -5.63 -8.36
N PHE A 260 -18.16 -4.35 -8.60
CA PHE A 260 -18.66 -3.47 -7.58
C PHE A 260 -19.92 -2.75 -8.05
N HIS A 261 -20.84 -2.51 -7.14
CA HIS A 261 -22.08 -1.77 -7.42
C HIS A 261 -21.75 -0.31 -7.77
N ALA A 262 -22.25 0.18 -8.91
CA ALA A 262 -21.87 1.50 -9.43
C ALA A 262 -22.18 2.67 -8.46
N GLN A 263 -23.31 2.62 -7.76
CA GLN A 263 -23.71 3.72 -6.85
C GLN A 263 -23.12 3.60 -5.45
N THR A 264 -23.04 2.39 -4.89
CA THR A 264 -22.58 2.19 -3.50
C THR A 264 -21.09 1.88 -3.40
N GLY A 265 -20.47 1.46 -4.51
CA GLY A 265 -19.10 0.97 -4.56
C GLY A 265 -18.90 -0.38 -3.87
N LEU A 266 -19.92 -1.01 -3.31
CA LEU A 266 -19.79 -2.27 -2.58
C LEU A 266 -19.51 -3.44 -3.53
N ARG A 267 -18.69 -4.40 -3.06
CA ARG A 267 -18.35 -5.60 -3.81
C ARG A 267 -19.57 -6.48 -4.07
N LEU A 268 -19.66 -7.08 -5.27
CA LEU A 268 -20.74 -7.93 -5.74
C LEU A 268 -20.33 -9.41 -5.90
N ASN A 269 -19.03 -9.74 -6.06
CA ASN A 269 -18.51 -11.09 -6.31
C ASN A 269 -17.42 -11.52 -5.32
#